data_c1a54d40a5889b420233677d09a7b1ec
#
_entry.id   c1a54d40a5889b420233677d09a7b1ec
#
_cell.length_a   1.000
_cell.length_b   1.000
_cell.length_c   1.000
_cell.angle_alpha   90.00
_cell.angle_beta   90.00
_cell.angle_gamma   90.00
#
_symmetry.space_group_name_H-M   'P 1'
#
loop_
_entity.id
_entity.type
_entity.pdbx_description
1 polymer ?
#
loop_
_entity_poly.entity_id
_entity_poly.type
_entity_poly.pdbx_seq_one_letter_code
_entity_poly.pdbx_strand_id
1 'polypeptide(L)'
;MANNADFKSFLKDINPSKSTIDEASRLHRNIRDHLKASETYGAVCKDTYLSGSYAKQTFIRPKKDSDSCDIDIIVETNRSINDSPYRVLVELEDAIRERECYKSVKMQTHSIGIDMANFHLDVVPLVKDEDGLLYIGSKTDGEWRQTNPKEHLAWTTEVNKGFNGDYKPLVKIMKWWRRENCPSCVKFPKGITLEKMIADNLPEAGLSIEDCVMQVMANLAVAYADELDSYKVPFIEDPAIEGNNLAGKYCYNDFAQFVDKLNDHLSLLADEGTGNSVWKQILGNNFPSGVSSYGTTASDKSISQQYALSVPHRQPLGFPMQARKPNATITATVKLPSGEMRALENDGALIPKGSTIV
;
A
#
# COMPACT_ATOMS: atom_id res chain seq x y z
N MET A 1 10.35 -22.97 10.38
CA MET A 1 10.08 -22.32 9.08
C MET A 1 8.63 -22.48 8.72
N ALA A 2 7.94 -21.42 8.48
CA ALA A 2 6.73 -21.49 7.67
C ALA A 2 7.17 -21.90 6.26
N ASN A 3 6.38 -22.68 5.57
CA ASN A 3 6.78 -23.15 4.25
C ASN A 3 5.93 -22.48 3.16
N ASN A 4 6.34 -22.64 1.91
CA ASN A 4 5.59 -22.10 0.77
C ASN A 4 4.10 -22.54 0.74
N ALA A 5 3.77 -23.71 1.34
CA ALA A 5 2.40 -24.20 1.42
C ALA A 5 1.56 -23.36 2.41
N ASP A 6 2.15 -22.90 3.52
CA ASP A 6 1.48 -22.04 4.49
C ASP A 6 1.18 -20.67 3.88
N PHE A 7 2.13 -20.06 3.17
CA PHE A 7 1.91 -18.81 2.44
C PHE A 7 0.88 -18.94 1.31
N LYS A 8 0.88 -20.07 0.58
CA LYS A 8 -0.16 -20.36 -0.43
C LYS A 8 -1.54 -20.53 0.22
N SER A 9 -1.61 -21.18 1.37
CA SER A 9 -2.84 -21.31 2.14
C SER A 9 -3.33 -19.96 2.65
N PHE A 10 -2.43 -19.13 3.16
CA PHE A 10 -2.72 -17.77 3.58
C PHE A 10 -3.22 -16.90 2.43
N LEU A 11 -2.54 -16.93 1.26
CA LEU A 11 -2.99 -16.24 0.05
C LEU A 11 -4.39 -16.68 -0.37
N LYS A 12 -4.69 -17.98 -0.29
CA LYS A 12 -6.03 -18.50 -0.58
C LYS A 12 -7.07 -17.93 0.39
N ASP A 13 -6.73 -17.81 1.68
CA ASP A 13 -7.62 -17.25 2.70
C ASP A 13 -7.87 -15.75 2.50
N ILE A 14 -6.84 -14.97 2.20
CA ILE A 14 -6.98 -13.51 2.02
C ILE A 14 -7.54 -13.11 0.64
N ASN A 15 -7.62 -14.03 -0.30
CA ASN A 15 -8.29 -13.79 -1.58
C ASN A 15 -9.82 -13.75 -1.40
N PRO A 16 -10.53 -12.93 -2.18
CA PRO A 16 -11.98 -12.98 -2.21
C PRO A 16 -12.48 -14.33 -2.72
N SER A 17 -13.59 -14.80 -2.16
CA SER A 17 -14.22 -16.05 -2.59
C SER A 17 -14.76 -15.93 -4.02
N LYS A 18 -14.99 -17.08 -4.66
CA LYS A 18 -15.62 -17.11 -5.99
C LYS A 18 -16.98 -16.42 -5.96
N SER A 19 -17.80 -16.65 -4.95
CA SER A 19 -19.11 -15.99 -4.80
C SER A 19 -18.97 -14.47 -4.68
N THR A 20 -17.96 -13.97 -3.95
CA THR A 20 -17.66 -12.54 -3.87
C THR A 20 -17.29 -11.96 -5.24
N ILE A 21 -16.47 -12.66 -6.02
CA ILE A 21 -16.07 -12.24 -7.37
C ILE A 21 -17.27 -12.24 -8.33
N ASP A 22 -18.11 -13.28 -8.27
CA ASP A 22 -19.30 -13.40 -9.12
C ASP A 22 -20.30 -12.27 -8.80
N GLU A 23 -20.51 -11.97 -7.53
CA GLU A 23 -21.36 -10.87 -7.09
C GLU A 23 -20.81 -9.49 -7.48
N ALA A 24 -19.52 -9.25 -7.26
CA ALA A 24 -18.83 -8.05 -7.75
C ALA A 24 -19.03 -7.85 -9.25
N SER A 25 -18.86 -8.94 -10.01
CA SER A 25 -19.05 -8.94 -11.46
C SER A 25 -20.48 -8.61 -11.89
N ARG A 26 -21.47 -9.07 -11.15
CA ARG A 26 -22.88 -8.73 -11.37
C ARG A 26 -23.16 -7.25 -11.07
N LEU A 27 -22.67 -6.76 -9.94
CA LEU A 27 -22.91 -5.39 -9.48
C LEU A 27 -22.32 -4.35 -10.44
N HIS A 28 -21.02 -4.49 -10.80
CA HIS A 28 -20.39 -3.51 -11.67
C HIS A 28 -20.99 -3.53 -13.11
N ARG A 29 -21.43 -4.68 -13.60
CA ARG A 29 -22.14 -4.74 -14.90
C ARG A 29 -23.46 -3.99 -14.82
N ASN A 30 -24.26 -4.24 -13.80
CA ASN A 30 -25.56 -3.59 -13.65
C ASN A 30 -25.49 -2.07 -13.65
N ILE A 31 -24.50 -1.46 -12.96
CA ILE A 31 -24.35 0.01 -12.95
C ILE A 31 -23.84 0.53 -14.28
N ARG A 32 -22.89 -0.16 -14.91
CA ARG A 32 -22.34 0.22 -16.21
C ARG A 32 -23.40 0.16 -17.31
N ASP A 33 -24.21 -0.89 -17.33
CA ASP A 33 -25.30 -1.04 -18.29
C ASP A 33 -26.38 0.02 -18.06
N HIS A 34 -26.69 0.33 -16.80
CA HIS A 34 -27.62 1.39 -16.44
C HIS A 34 -27.15 2.76 -16.96
N LEU A 35 -25.90 3.16 -16.69
CA LEU A 35 -25.39 4.46 -17.13
C LEU A 35 -25.34 4.60 -18.66
N LYS A 36 -25.06 3.52 -19.39
CA LYS A 36 -25.09 3.50 -20.85
C LYS A 36 -26.50 3.58 -21.43
N ALA A 37 -27.48 3.03 -20.71
CA ALA A 37 -28.89 2.99 -21.14
C ALA A 37 -29.73 4.17 -20.60
N SER A 38 -29.17 5.01 -19.72
CA SER A 38 -29.87 6.17 -19.15
C SER A 38 -30.29 7.16 -20.24
N GLU A 39 -31.55 7.60 -20.21
CA GLU A 39 -32.07 8.60 -21.15
C GLU A 39 -31.39 9.98 -20.97
N THR A 40 -31.04 10.31 -19.74
CA THR A 40 -30.43 11.61 -19.40
C THR A 40 -28.91 11.60 -19.52
N TYR A 41 -28.25 10.45 -19.25
CA TYR A 41 -26.80 10.36 -19.15
C TYR A 41 -26.13 9.51 -20.25
N GLY A 42 -26.87 8.66 -20.96
CA GLY A 42 -26.33 7.75 -21.98
C GLY A 42 -25.59 8.49 -23.12
N ALA A 43 -26.04 9.70 -23.47
CA ALA A 43 -25.35 10.56 -24.45
C ALA A 43 -24.03 11.14 -23.91
N VAL A 44 -23.91 11.30 -22.58
CA VAL A 44 -22.70 11.77 -21.89
C VAL A 44 -21.69 10.65 -21.69
N CYS A 45 -22.16 9.46 -21.35
CA CYS A 45 -21.36 8.27 -21.10
C CYS A 45 -20.79 7.68 -22.41
N LYS A 46 -19.49 7.86 -22.66
CA LYS A 46 -18.82 7.33 -23.86
C LYS A 46 -18.38 5.89 -23.68
N ASP A 47 -17.78 5.57 -22.55
CA ASP A 47 -17.36 4.22 -22.21
C ASP A 47 -17.31 4.02 -20.69
N THR A 48 -17.28 2.77 -20.25
CA THR A 48 -17.13 2.41 -18.85
C THR A 48 -16.18 1.23 -18.71
N TYR A 49 -15.28 1.29 -17.73
CA TYR A 49 -14.37 0.20 -17.44
C TYR A 49 -14.03 0.13 -15.96
N LEU A 50 -13.43 -0.98 -15.55
CA LEU A 50 -13.00 -1.20 -14.17
C LEU A 50 -11.61 -0.63 -13.94
N SER A 51 -11.38 -0.17 -12.72
CA SER A 51 -10.10 0.34 -12.24
C SER A 51 -9.77 -0.23 -10.87
N GLY A 52 -8.77 0.35 -10.21
CA GLY A 52 -8.41 0.04 -8.84
C GLY A 52 -7.94 -1.38 -8.60
N SER A 53 -8.04 -1.82 -7.36
CA SER A 53 -7.50 -3.11 -6.93
C SER A 53 -8.24 -4.32 -7.51
N TYR A 54 -9.55 -4.17 -7.78
CA TYR A 54 -10.34 -5.23 -8.40
C TYR A 54 -9.88 -5.50 -9.84
N ALA A 55 -9.74 -4.46 -10.66
CA ALA A 55 -9.26 -4.59 -12.03
C ALA A 55 -7.82 -5.12 -12.12
N LYS A 56 -6.95 -4.65 -11.24
CA LYS A 56 -5.55 -5.08 -11.13
C LYS A 56 -5.39 -6.50 -10.57
N GLN A 57 -6.45 -7.10 -10.03
CA GLN A 57 -6.39 -8.39 -9.33
C GLN A 57 -5.48 -8.38 -8.09
N THR A 58 -5.31 -7.23 -7.46
CA THR A 58 -4.60 -7.03 -6.18
C THR A 58 -5.55 -6.83 -5.01
N PHE A 59 -6.83 -7.07 -5.22
CA PHE A 59 -7.90 -7.01 -4.25
C PHE A 59 -7.78 -8.13 -3.21
N ILE A 60 -7.98 -7.81 -1.94
CA ILE A 60 -8.02 -8.77 -0.82
C ILE A 60 -9.40 -8.74 -0.16
N ARG A 61 -9.83 -9.88 0.39
CA ARG A 61 -11.13 -9.95 1.05
C ARG A 61 -11.23 -8.98 2.24
N PRO A 62 -12.43 -8.56 2.62
CA PRO A 62 -12.66 -7.84 3.86
C PRO A 62 -12.12 -8.60 5.08
N LYS A 63 -11.71 -7.89 6.13
CA LYS A 63 -11.25 -8.48 7.38
C LYS A 63 -12.42 -8.93 8.25
N LYS A 64 -13.52 -8.17 8.24
CA LYS A 64 -14.74 -8.40 9.00
C LYS A 64 -15.94 -8.43 8.05
N ASP A 65 -17.01 -9.10 8.46
CA ASP A 65 -18.26 -9.12 7.71
C ASP A 65 -18.92 -7.72 7.57
N SER A 66 -18.52 -6.77 8.44
CA SER A 66 -18.96 -5.37 8.36
C SER A 66 -18.18 -4.52 7.36
N ASP A 67 -17.07 -5.03 6.84
CA ASP A 67 -16.25 -4.31 5.88
C ASP A 67 -16.78 -4.57 4.47
N SER A 68 -16.80 -3.53 3.63
CA SER A 68 -17.17 -3.64 2.23
C SER A 68 -16.00 -3.98 1.33
N CYS A 69 -16.31 -4.54 0.17
CA CYS A 69 -15.40 -4.72 -0.94
C CYS A 69 -15.49 -3.52 -1.88
N ASP A 70 -14.37 -2.86 -2.16
CA ASP A 70 -14.34 -1.68 -3.04
C ASP A 70 -14.20 -2.09 -4.52
N ILE A 71 -15.06 -1.51 -5.36
CA ILE A 71 -15.05 -1.69 -6.82
C ILE A 71 -15.01 -0.31 -7.46
N ASP A 72 -13.90 -0.01 -8.12
CA ASP A 72 -13.69 1.25 -8.83
C ASP A 72 -14.17 1.13 -10.28
N ILE A 73 -15.09 1.98 -10.69
CA ILE A 73 -15.68 2.04 -12.03
C ILE A 73 -15.40 3.40 -12.62
N ILE A 74 -14.72 3.43 -13.74
CA ILE A 74 -14.49 4.65 -14.51
C ILE A 74 -15.59 4.81 -15.55
N VAL A 75 -16.10 6.03 -15.67
CA VAL A 75 -17.03 6.46 -16.71
C VAL A 75 -16.35 7.52 -17.56
N GLU A 76 -15.87 7.17 -18.75
CA GLU A 76 -15.39 8.16 -19.71
C GLU A 76 -16.59 8.96 -20.23
N THR A 77 -16.51 10.28 -20.10
CA THR A 77 -17.58 11.17 -20.51
C THR A 77 -17.19 11.99 -21.74
N ASN A 78 -18.18 12.65 -22.36
CA ASN A 78 -17.93 13.69 -23.37
C ASN A 78 -17.74 15.08 -22.77
N ARG A 79 -17.63 15.19 -21.46
CA ARG A 79 -17.30 16.41 -20.75
C ARG A 79 -15.81 16.73 -20.88
N SER A 80 -15.45 18.00 -20.65
CA SER A 80 -14.08 18.48 -20.79
C SER A 80 -13.61 19.15 -19.50
N ILE A 81 -12.32 19.47 -19.45
CA ILE A 81 -11.73 20.24 -18.32
C ILE A 81 -12.27 21.66 -18.18
N ASN A 82 -13.01 22.17 -19.19
CA ASN A 82 -13.69 23.46 -19.13
C ASN A 82 -15.03 23.39 -18.36
N ASP A 83 -15.55 22.19 -18.14
CA ASP A 83 -16.75 21.98 -17.33
C ASP A 83 -16.40 22.04 -15.83
N SER A 84 -17.36 22.41 -15.00
CA SER A 84 -17.15 22.37 -13.55
C SER A 84 -17.08 20.93 -13.03
N PRO A 85 -16.00 20.54 -12.28
CA PRO A 85 -15.90 19.23 -11.67
C PRO A 85 -17.13 18.83 -10.84
N TYR A 86 -17.66 19.77 -10.06
CA TYR A 86 -18.85 19.56 -9.25
C TYR A 86 -20.08 19.22 -10.11
N ARG A 87 -20.30 19.95 -11.22
CA ARG A 87 -21.44 19.69 -12.12
C ARG A 87 -21.34 18.32 -12.78
N VAL A 88 -20.14 17.92 -13.21
CA VAL A 88 -19.92 16.58 -13.81
C VAL A 88 -20.22 15.49 -12.80
N LEU A 89 -19.88 15.69 -11.51
CA LEU A 89 -20.23 14.76 -10.45
C LEU A 89 -21.74 14.74 -10.16
N VAL A 90 -22.42 15.89 -10.16
CA VAL A 90 -23.88 15.98 -9.98
C VAL A 90 -24.62 15.25 -11.09
N GLU A 91 -24.25 15.47 -12.37
CA GLU A 91 -24.86 14.78 -13.50
C GLU A 91 -24.75 13.24 -13.38
N LEU A 92 -23.61 12.75 -12.92
CA LEU A 92 -23.42 11.31 -12.67
C LEU A 92 -24.26 10.81 -11.48
N GLU A 93 -24.30 11.60 -10.38
CA GLU A 93 -25.11 11.25 -9.22
C GLU A 93 -26.60 11.15 -9.57
N ASP A 94 -27.13 12.12 -10.31
CA ASP A 94 -28.51 12.16 -10.75
C ASP A 94 -28.84 10.92 -11.62
N ALA A 95 -27.97 10.59 -12.57
CA ALA A 95 -28.11 9.41 -13.39
C ALA A 95 -28.12 8.09 -12.57
N ILE A 96 -27.27 7.98 -11.56
CA ILE A 96 -27.26 6.81 -10.67
C ILE A 96 -28.57 6.72 -9.88
N ARG A 97 -29.09 7.85 -9.39
CA ARG A 97 -30.33 7.93 -8.62
C ARG A 97 -31.60 7.64 -9.41
N GLU A 98 -31.56 7.66 -10.76
CA GLU A 98 -32.69 7.21 -11.57
C GLU A 98 -33.11 5.77 -11.23
N ARG A 99 -32.22 4.97 -10.67
CA ARG A 99 -32.51 3.60 -10.23
C ARG A 99 -32.78 3.55 -8.74
N GLU A 100 -34.04 3.32 -8.38
CA GLU A 100 -34.51 3.23 -6.98
C GLU A 100 -33.78 2.16 -6.14
N CYS A 101 -33.14 1.17 -6.76
CA CYS A 101 -32.40 0.13 -6.03
C CYS A 101 -31.08 0.64 -5.43
N TYR A 102 -30.53 1.77 -5.90
CA TYR A 102 -29.34 2.41 -5.34
C TYR A 102 -29.75 3.41 -4.24
N LYS A 103 -30.03 2.89 -3.03
CA LYS A 103 -30.57 3.70 -1.94
C LYS A 103 -29.53 4.52 -1.19
N SER A 104 -28.29 4.03 -1.12
CA SER A 104 -27.19 4.70 -0.40
C SER A 104 -26.18 5.25 -1.40
N VAL A 105 -26.52 6.39 -2.01
CA VAL A 105 -25.68 7.09 -2.98
C VAL A 105 -25.13 8.36 -2.35
N LYS A 106 -23.81 8.54 -2.40
CA LYS A 106 -23.13 9.68 -1.77
C LYS A 106 -22.03 10.22 -2.67
N MET A 107 -22.06 11.51 -2.96
CA MET A 107 -20.98 12.20 -3.65
C MET A 107 -19.75 12.28 -2.74
N GLN A 108 -18.66 11.71 -3.18
CA GLN A 108 -17.32 11.79 -2.56
C GLN A 108 -16.48 12.88 -3.22
N THR A 109 -15.19 12.96 -2.93
CA THR A 109 -14.32 14.02 -3.49
C THR A 109 -14.20 13.92 -5.01
N HIS A 110 -14.03 12.70 -5.55
CA HIS A 110 -13.77 12.45 -6.97
C HIS A 110 -14.73 11.44 -7.61
N SER A 111 -15.65 10.88 -6.83
CA SER A 111 -16.52 9.78 -7.23
C SER A 111 -17.93 9.91 -6.67
N ILE A 112 -18.82 9.09 -7.18
CA ILE A 112 -20.10 8.81 -6.55
C ILE A 112 -20.03 7.42 -5.93
N GLY A 113 -20.06 7.38 -4.60
CA GLY A 113 -20.07 6.14 -3.82
C GLY A 113 -21.47 5.56 -3.74
N ILE A 114 -21.59 4.25 -3.90
CA ILE A 114 -22.83 3.49 -3.75
C ILE A 114 -22.58 2.37 -2.73
N ASP A 115 -23.17 2.50 -1.55
CA ASP A 115 -23.06 1.47 -0.52
C ASP A 115 -24.08 0.37 -0.77
N MET A 116 -23.60 -0.85 -0.81
CA MET A 116 -24.37 -2.09 -0.90
C MET A 116 -24.01 -3.01 0.26
N ALA A 117 -24.76 -4.09 0.48
CA ALA A 117 -24.62 -4.92 1.68
C ALA A 117 -23.17 -5.32 2.02
N ASN A 118 -22.39 -5.75 1.00
CA ASN A 118 -21.01 -6.22 1.17
C ASN A 118 -20.03 -5.51 0.22
N PHE A 119 -20.47 -4.49 -0.50
CA PHE A 119 -19.70 -3.82 -1.54
C PHE A 119 -19.87 -2.31 -1.44
N HIS A 120 -18.80 -1.61 -1.76
CA HIS A 120 -18.79 -0.20 -2.04
C HIS A 120 -18.39 0.00 -3.51
N LEU A 121 -19.23 0.65 -4.30
CA LEU A 121 -18.92 0.97 -5.69
C LEU A 121 -18.52 2.44 -5.75
N ASP A 122 -17.32 2.71 -6.21
CA ASP A 122 -16.85 4.06 -6.52
C ASP A 122 -16.97 4.31 -8.02
N VAL A 123 -17.92 5.12 -8.42
CA VAL A 123 -18.15 5.49 -9.82
C VAL A 123 -17.51 6.85 -10.09
N VAL A 124 -16.48 6.87 -10.92
CA VAL A 124 -15.62 8.05 -11.16
C VAL A 124 -15.84 8.58 -12.57
N PRO A 125 -16.37 9.80 -12.75
CA PRO A 125 -16.44 10.43 -14.06
C PRO A 125 -15.08 10.91 -14.51
N LEU A 126 -14.71 10.61 -15.74
CA LEU A 126 -13.43 10.94 -16.32
C LEU A 126 -13.65 11.80 -17.57
N VAL A 127 -12.91 12.89 -17.66
CA VAL A 127 -12.93 13.81 -18.80
C VAL A 127 -11.60 13.78 -19.55
N LYS A 128 -11.62 14.27 -20.79
CA LYS A 128 -10.41 14.46 -21.61
C LYS A 128 -10.22 15.93 -21.91
N ASP A 129 -8.95 16.34 -22.00
CA ASP A 129 -8.60 17.61 -22.62
C ASP A 129 -8.42 17.47 -24.14
N GLU A 130 -7.98 18.57 -24.79
CA GLU A 130 -7.74 18.63 -26.23
C GLU A 130 -6.59 17.74 -26.69
N ASP A 131 -5.61 17.49 -25.81
CA ASP A 131 -4.46 16.62 -26.06
C ASP A 131 -4.78 15.14 -25.76
N GLY A 132 -5.99 14.83 -25.27
CA GLY A 132 -6.44 13.50 -24.94
C GLY A 132 -5.97 13.01 -23.55
N LEU A 133 -5.37 13.87 -22.76
CA LEU A 133 -5.02 13.57 -21.38
C LEU A 133 -6.28 13.42 -20.52
N LEU A 134 -6.21 12.56 -19.53
CA LEU A 134 -7.34 12.14 -18.72
C LEU A 134 -7.33 12.82 -17.34
N TYR A 135 -8.51 13.27 -16.91
CA TYR A 135 -8.65 13.99 -15.63
C TYR A 135 -9.87 13.50 -14.84
N ILE A 136 -9.74 13.55 -13.51
CA ILE A 136 -10.83 13.40 -12.55
C ILE A 136 -11.05 14.72 -11.82
N GLY A 137 -12.31 15.06 -11.60
CA GLY A 137 -12.69 16.30 -10.93
C GLY A 137 -12.71 16.16 -9.41
N SER A 138 -12.37 17.22 -8.70
CA SER A 138 -12.50 17.32 -7.26
C SER A 138 -13.63 18.27 -6.89
N LYS A 139 -14.63 17.79 -6.15
CA LYS A 139 -15.69 18.68 -5.63
C LYS A 139 -15.22 19.62 -4.54
N THR A 140 -14.10 19.29 -3.88
CA THR A 140 -13.66 19.99 -2.66
C THR A 140 -12.97 21.31 -3.00
N ASP A 141 -12.11 21.32 -4.02
CA ASP A 141 -11.35 22.48 -4.47
C ASP A 141 -11.76 22.96 -5.88
N GLY A 142 -12.57 22.17 -6.59
CA GLY A 142 -13.01 22.51 -7.94
C GLY A 142 -11.95 22.27 -9.01
N GLU A 143 -10.87 21.57 -8.68
CA GLU A 143 -9.74 21.35 -9.57
C GLU A 143 -9.85 20.03 -10.35
N TRP A 144 -9.28 20.02 -11.54
CA TRP A 144 -9.07 18.82 -12.34
C TRP A 144 -7.69 18.24 -12.04
N ARG A 145 -7.64 16.92 -11.79
CA ARG A 145 -6.40 16.20 -11.51
C ARG A 145 -6.15 15.16 -12.60
N GLN A 146 -4.98 15.24 -13.20
CA GLN A 146 -4.57 14.27 -14.20
C GLN A 146 -4.56 12.86 -13.62
N THR A 147 -4.98 11.88 -14.40
CA THR A 147 -5.00 10.46 -14.04
C THR A 147 -4.88 9.59 -15.29
N ASN A 148 -4.40 8.37 -15.14
CA ASN A 148 -4.44 7.39 -16.22
C ASN A 148 -4.70 5.98 -15.69
N PRO A 149 -5.96 5.62 -15.41
CA PRO A 149 -6.31 4.31 -14.83
C PRO A 149 -5.94 3.13 -15.73
N LYS A 150 -5.99 3.32 -17.05
CA LYS A 150 -5.62 2.26 -18.03
C LYS A 150 -4.12 1.98 -17.97
N GLU A 151 -3.30 3.02 -17.87
CA GLU A 151 -1.85 2.89 -17.75
C GLU A 151 -1.45 2.27 -16.41
N HIS A 152 -2.10 2.64 -15.30
CA HIS A 152 -1.90 1.97 -14.02
C HIS A 152 -2.17 0.46 -14.09
N LEU A 153 -3.19 0.04 -14.84
CA LEU A 153 -3.50 -1.38 -15.03
C LEU A 153 -2.46 -2.07 -15.92
N ALA A 154 -2.04 -1.42 -17.01
CA ALA A 154 -1.01 -1.91 -17.91
C ALA A 154 0.31 -2.07 -17.17
N TRP A 155 0.76 -1.03 -16.46
CA TRP A 155 1.96 -1.07 -15.64
C TRP A 155 1.93 -2.22 -14.60
N THR A 156 0.83 -2.37 -13.85
CA THR A 156 0.70 -3.49 -12.89
C THR A 156 0.84 -4.85 -13.57
N THR A 157 0.32 -4.97 -14.79
CA THR A 157 0.37 -6.22 -15.58
C THR A 157 1.80 -6.51 -16.03
N GLU A 158 2.52 -5.51 -16.52
CA GLU A 158 3.91 -5.64 -16.96
C GLU A 158 4.85 -5.97 -15.80
N VAL A 159 4.71 -5.28 -14.65
CA VAL A 159 5.50 -5.61 -13.44
C VAL A 159 5.24 -7.06 -13.02
N ASN A 160 3.98 -7.48 -12.99
CA ASN A 160 3.64 -8.86 -12.62
C ASN A 160 4.22 -9.89 -13.59
N LYS A 161 4.22 -9.59 -14.91
CA LYS A 161 4.84 -10.43 -15.93
C LYS A 161 6.35 -10.49 -15.78
N GLY A 162 7.01 -9.35 -15.54
CA GLY A 162 8.45 -9.27 -15.28
C GLY A 162 8.88 -10.02 -14.02
N PHE A 163 7.99 -10.17 -13.05
CA PHE A 163 8.21 -10.92 -11.80
C PHE A 163 7.54 -12.31 -11.80
N ASN A 164 7.49 -12.98 -12.94
CA ASN A 164 6.99 -14.35 -13.12
C ASN A 164 5.58 -14.61 -12.58
N GLY A 165 4.75 -13.57 -12.39
CA GLY A 165 3.41 -13.67 -11.83
C GLY A 165 3.32 -13.53 -10.33
N ASP A 166 4.44 -13.40 -9.61
CA ASP A 166 4.48 -13.38 -8.14
C ASP A 166 4.31 -11.98 -7.53
N TYR A 167 4.35 -10.91 -8.36
CA TYR A 167 4.14 -9.54 -7.88
C TYR A 167 2.75 -9.32 -7.26
N LYS A 168 1.67 -9.73 -7.93
CA LYS A 168 0.31 -9.55 -7.41
C LYS A 168 0.05 -10.32 -6.11
N PRO A 169 0.46 -11.60 -5.97
CA PRO A 169 0.47 -12.30 -4.69
C PRO A 169 1.20 -11.55 -3.57
N LEU A 170 2.40 -11.05 -3.85
CA LEU A 170 3.21 -10.29 -2.90
C LEU A 170 2.51 -8.99 -2.46
N VAL A 171 1.97 -8.23 -3.42
CA VAL A 171 1.15 -7.04 -3.13
C VAL A 171 -0.03 -7.36 -2.22
N LYS A 172 -0.73 -8.48 -2.41
CA LYS A 172 -1.85 -8.88 -1.55
C LYS A 172 -1.40 -9.16 -0.11
N ILE A 173 -0.28 -9.87 0.07
CA ILE A 173 0.29 -10.12 1.40
C ILE A 173 0.67 -8.80 2.07
N MET A 174 1.34 -7.88 1.38
CA MET A 174 1.74 -6.59 1.92
C MET A 174 0.56 -5.65 2.20
N LYS A 175 -0.49 -5.70 1.40
CA LYS A 175 -1.76 -5.01 1.69
C LYS A 175 -2.43 -5.56 2.95
N TRP A 176 -2.40 -6.88 3.13
CA TRP A 176 -2.92 -7.52 4.33
C TRP A 176 -2.08 -7.15 5.55
N TRP A 177 -0.74 -7.27 5.46
CA TRP A 177 0.20 -6.84 6.48
C TRP A 177 -0.05 -5.38 6.91
N ARG A 178 -0.18 -4.48 5.95
CA ARG A 178 -0.51 -3.08 6.21
C ARG A 178 -1.80 -2.94 7.01
N ARG A 179 -2.84 -3.66 6.63
CA ARG A 179 -4.17 -3.59 7.29
C ARG A 179 -4.16 -4.13 8.72
N GLU A 180 -3.34 -5.16 8.97
CA GLU A 180 -3.16 -5.71 10.31
C GLU A 180 -2.39 -4.76 11.24
N ASN A 181 -1.44 -4.01 10.71
CA ASN A 181 -0.41 -3.34 11.48
C ASN A 181 -0.48 -1.79 11.45
N CYS A 182 -1.33 -1.19 10.61
CA CYS A 182 -1.48 0.26 10.55
C CYS A 182 -2.25 0.77 11.78
N PRO A 183 -1.65 1.62 12.63
CA PRO A 183 -2.38 2.22 13.75
C PRO A 183 -3.52 3.11 13.28
N SER A 184 -4.57 3.26 14.09
CA SER A 184 -5.76 4.04 13.74
C SER A 184 -5.48 5.54 13.51
N CYS A 185 -4.43 6.08 14.14
CA CYS A 185 -4.05 7.49 14.05
C CYS A 185 -3.02 7.79 12.94
N VAL A 186 -2.60 6.79 12.16
CA VAL A 186 -1.55 6.88 11.14
C VAL A 186 -2.08 6.41 9.80
N LYS A 187 -1.52 6.94 8.72
CA LYS A 187 -1.85 6.55 7.34
C LYS A 187 -0.68 5.85 6.66
N PHE A 188 -0.52 4.55 6.87
CA PHE A 188 0.48 3.80 6.09
C PHE A 188 0.19 3.89 4.60
N PRO A 189 1.22 3.92 3.74
CA PRO A 189 1.05 3.91 2.29
C PRO A 189 0.08 2.83 1.82
N LYS A 190 -0.85 3.18 0.92
CA LYS A 190 -1.90 2.28 0.43
C LYS A 190 -2.17 2.46 -1.06
N GLY A 191 -2.90 1.50 -1.63
CA GLY A 191 -3.30 1.53 -3.05
C GLY A 191 -2.08 1.57 -3.95
N ILE A 192 -2.12 2.42 -4.97
CA ILE A 192 -1.04 2.52 -5.96
C ILE A 192 0.30 2.94 -5.33
N THR A 193 0.29 3.77 -4.28
CA THR A 193 1.52 4.16 -3.58
C THR A 193 2.25 2.93 -3.03
N LEU A 194 1.57 2.06 -2.28
CA LEU A 194 2.17 0.83 -1.76
C LEU A 194 2.55 -0.13 -2.89
N GLU A 195 1.72 -0.27 -3.92
CA GLU A 195 2.01 -1.11 -5.09
C GLU A 195 3.30 -0.65 -5.78
N LYS A 196 3.48 0.67 -5.98
CA LYS A 196 4.69 1.23 -6.60
C LYS A 196 5.92 1.04 -5.71
N MET A 197 5.80 1.32 -4.41
CA MET A 197 6.89 1.08 -3.46
C MET A 197 7.35 -0.38 -3.49
N ILE A 198 6.42 -1.34 -3.54
CA ILE A 198 6.77 -2.77 -3.66
C ILE A 198 7.47 -3.05 -5.00
N ALA A 199 6.95 -2.52 -6.11
CA ALA A 199 7.51 -2.76 -7.43
C ALA A 199 8.95 -2.24 -7.57
N ASP A 200 9.24 -1.06 -7.00
CA ASP A 200 10.58 -0.46 -7.01
C ASP A 200 11.58 -1.21 -6.11
N ASN A 201 11.08 -2.05 -5.21
CA ASN A 201 11.86 -2.75 -4.21
C ASN A 201 11.70 -4.28 -4.27
N LEU A 202 11.34 -4.81 -5.45
CA LEU A 202 11.24 -6.25 -5.67
C LEU A 202 12.60 -6.94 -5.46
N PRO A 203 12.63 -8.14 -4.88
CA PRO A 203 13.82 -8.98 -4.85
C PRO A 203 14.09 -9.63 -6.21
N GLU A 204 15.08 -10.50 -6.28
CA GLU A 204 15.27 -11.37 -7.44
C GLU A 204 14.06 -12.31 -7.62
N ALA A 205 13.70 -12.54 -8.89
CA ALA A 205 12.59 -13.43 -9.20
C ALA A 205 12.96 -14.90 -8.93
N GLY A 206 11.95 -15.70 -8.53
CA GLY A 206 12.12 -17.14 -8.32
C GLY A 206 12.41 -17.56 -6.88
N LEU A 207 12.40 -16.62 -5.95
CA LEU A 207 12.46 -16.92 -4.52
C LEU A 207 11.16 -17.58 -4.01
N SER A 208 11.20 -18.16 -2.81
CA SER A 208 9.97 -18.59 -2.13
C SER A 208 9.10 -17.37 -1.79
N ILE A 209 7.80 -17.58 -1.57
CA ILE A 209 6.89 -16.47 -1.18
C ILE A 209 7.34 -15.85 0.15
N GLU A 210 7.77 -16.67 1.12
CA GLU A 210 8.32 -16.22 2.39
C GLU A 210 9.53 -15.32 2.19
N ASP A 211 10.50 -15.77 1.39
CA ASP A 211 11.71 -15.00 1.09
C ASP A 211 11.39 -13.69 0.37
N CYS A 212 10.46 -13.72 -0.59
CA CYS A 212 10.00 -12.51 -1.28
C CYS A 212 9.40 -11.50 -0.29
N VAL A 213 8.55 -11.93 0.64
CA VAL A 213 7.94 -11.05 1.65
C VAL A 213 9.01 -10.45 2.56
N MET A 214 9.92 -11.28 3.09
CA MET A 214 11.01 -10.81 3.95
C MET A 214 11.92 -9.82 3.23
N GLN A 215 12.31 -10.14 2.00
CA GLN A 215 13.21 -9.28 1.22
C GLN A 215 12.55 -7.94 0.85
N VAL A 216 11.27 -7.94 0.45
CA VAL A 216 10.54 -6.68 0.19
C VAL A 216 10.40 -5.85 1.46
N MET A 217 10.11 -6.47 2.62
CA MET A 217 10.07 -5.75 3.89
C MET A 217 11.43 -5.10 4.20
N ALA A 218 12.53 -5.84 3.98
CA ALA A 218 13.88 -5.34 4.21
C ALA A 218 14.24 -4.21 3.23
N ASN A 219 13.96 -4.40 1.93
CA ASN A 219 14.23 -3.39 0.92
C ASN A 219 13.45 -2.09 1.18
N LEU A 220 12.16 -2.20 1.52
CA LEU A 220 11.30 -1.05 1.87
C LEU A 220 11.78 -0.32 3.13
N ALA A 221 12.31 -1.06 4.12
CA ALA A 221 12.83 -0.46 5.35
C ALA A 221 14.09 0.38 5.11
N VAL A 222 14.82 0.11 4.02
CA VAL A 222 16.07 0.79 3.69
C VAL A 222 15.89 1.85 2.60
N ALA A 223 14.96 1.63 1.67
CA ALA A 223 14.83 2.41 0.44
C ALA A 223 14.65 3.92 0.65
N TYR A 224 14.10 4.32 1.78
CA TYR A 224 13.72 5.71 2.07
C TYR A 224 14.42 6.29 3.30
N ALA A 225 15.53 5.67 3.72
CA ALA A 225 16.26 6.06 4.92
C ALA A 225 16.76 7.50 4.86
N ASP A 226 17.36 7.91 3.73
CA ASP A 226 17.95 9.25 3.56
C ASP A 226 16.90 10.36 3.66
N GLU A 227 15.71 10.15 3.07
CA GLU A 227 14.61 11.10 3.16
C GLU A 227 14.08 11.18 4.60
N LEU A 228 13.93 10.03 5.25
CA LEU A 228 13.44 9.98 6.64
C LEU A 228 14.45 10.58 7.63
N ASP A 229 15.75 10.37 7.44
CA ASP A 229 16.80 11.02 8.22
C ASP A 229 16.80 12.55 8.06
N SER A 230 16.35 13.02 6.89
CA SER A 230 16.16 14.44 6.59
C SER A 230 14.77 14.97 6.98
N TYR A 231 13.95 14.19 7.68
CA TYR A 231 12.56 14.51 8.05
C TYR A 231 11.66 14.86 6.85
N LYS A 232 11.88 14.19 5.71
CA LYS A 232 11.12 14.40 4.47
C LYS A 232 10.24 13.20 4.17
N VAL A 233 9.15 13.46 3.45
CA VAL A 233 8.35 12.41 2.82
C VAL A 233 9.05 12.01 1.53
N PRO A 234 9.26 10.71 1.26
CA PRO A 234 9.84 10.24 0.02
C PRO A 234 9.04 10.67 -1.21
N PHE A 235 9.72 10.89 -2.33
CA PHE A 235 9.07 11.06 -3.62
C PHE A 235 8.82 9.68 -4.24
N ILE A 236 7.55 9.35 -4.48
CA ILE A 236 7.14 8.09 -5.12
C ILE A 236 6.53 8.44 -6.48
N GLU A 237 7.29 8.25 -7.54
CA GLU A 237 6.88 8.55 -8.91
C GLU A 237 5.64 7.75 -9.31
N ASP A 238 4.65 8.41 -9.88
CA ASP A 238 3.47 7.76 -10.44
C ASP A 238 3.86 7.04 -11.75
N PRO A 239 3.64 5.73 -11.88
CA PRO A 239 4.03 5.00 -13.09
C PRO A 239 3.24 5.38 -14.35
N ALA A 240 2.19 6.17 -14.21
CA ALA A 240 1.30 6.57 -15.30
C ALA A 240 1.31 8.07 -15.59
N ILE A 241 1.94 8.87 -14.73
CA ILE A 241 1.95 10.34 -14.84
C ILE A 241 3.31 10.85 -14.37
N GLU A 242 4.13 11.24 -15.32
CA GLU A 242 5.48 11.78 -15.05
C GLU A 242 5.41 12.99 -14.10
N GLY A 243 6.31 13.02 -13.11
CA GLY A 243 6.42 14.07 -12.12
C GLY A 243 5.31 14.09 -11.05
N ASN A 244 4.31 13.19 -11.13
CA ASN A 244 3.29 13.08 -10.10
C ASN A 244 3.80 12.29 -8.89
N ASN A 245 3.72 12.88 -7.71
CA ASN A 245 4.15 12.25 -6.45
C ASN A 245 2.98 11.53 -5.76
N LEU A 246 2.97 10.20 -5.81
CA LEU A 246 1.98 9.37 -5.13
C LEU A 246 2.04 9.48 -3.59
N ALA A 247 3.16 9.96 -3.05
CA ALA A 247 3.35 10.12 -1.61
C ALA A 247 2.90 11.50 -1.09
N GLY A 248 2.55 12.44 -1.95
CA GLY A 248 2.22 13.84 -1.57
C GLY A 248 1.05 13.99 -0.59
N LYS A 249 0.24 12.94 -0.38
CA LYS A 249 -0.89 12.93 0.57
C LYS A 249 -0.54 12.41 1.98
N TYR A 250 0.71 11.97 2.19
CA TYR A 250 1.18 11.45 3.48
C TYR A 250 2.07 12.48 4.18
N CYS A 251 2.12 12.42 5.50
CA CYS A 251 3.08 13.19 6.27
C CYS A 251 4.32 12.34 6.62
N TYR A 252 5.38 13.00 7.09
CA TYR A 252 6.60 12.33 7.55
C TYR A 252 6.30 11.21 8.56
N ASN A 253 5.46 11.49 9.55
CA ASN A 253 5.13 10.52 10.60
C ASN A 253 4.43 9.25 10.05
N ASP A 254 3.66 9.37 8.99
CA ASP A 254 3.01 8.22 8.32
C ASP A 254 4.05 7.25 7.75
N PHE A 255 5.10 7.78 7.10
CA PHE A 255 6.19 7.00 6.54
C PHE A 255 7.15 6.48 7.61
N ALA A 256 7.52 7.30 8.57
CA ALA A 256 8.42 6.91 9.66
C ALA A 256 7.83 5.72 10.44
N GLN A 257 6.56 5.79 10.83
CA GLN A 257 5.91 4.68 11.53
C GLN A 257 5.71 3.43 10.63
N PHE A 258 5.52 3.61 9.32
CA PHE A 258 5.48 2.50 8.39
C PHE A 258 6.83 1.75 8.35
N VAL A 259 7.94 2.48 8.23
CA VAL A 259 9.30 1.92 8.22
C VAL A 259 9.66 1.33 9.57
N ASP A 260 9.35 2.02 10.66
CA ASP A 260 9.54 1.49 12.03
C ASP A 260 8.84 0.14 12.21
N LYS A 261 7.59 0.00 11.72
CA LYS A 261 6.85 -1.26 11.81
C LYS A 261 7.45 -2.38 10.96
N LEU A 262 8.04 -2.05 9.80
CA LEU A 262 8.80 -3.03 9.00
C LEU A 262 10.02 -3.52 9.80
N ASN A 263 10.79 -2.61 10.39
CA ASN A 263 11.97 -2.92 11.19
C ASN A 263 11.65 -3.76 12.44
N ASP A 264 10.56 -3.46 13.14
CA ASP A 264 10.09 -4.24 14.29
C ASP A 264 9.87 -5.71 13.89
N HIS A 265 9.21 -5.94 12.74
CA HIS A 265 8.92 -7.28 12.27
C HIS A 265 10.14 -8.01 11.69
N LEU A 266 11.05 -7.30 11.04
CA LEU A 266 12.32 -7.88 10.60
C LEU A 266 13.17 -8.30 11.80
N SER A 267 13.20 -7.49 12.87
CA SER A 267 13.88 -7.85 14.11
C SER A 267 13.24 -9.08 14.77
N LEU A 268 11.90 -9.14 14.81
CA LEU A 268 11.17 -10.29 15.33
C LEU A 268 11.51 -11.58 14.55
N LEU A 269 11.57 -11.50 13.20
CA LEU A 269 11.95 -12.63 12.35
C LEU A 269 13.41 -13.06 12.58
N ALA A 270 14.31 -12.12 12.83
CA ALA A 270 15.72 -12.41 13.11
C ALA A 270 15.92 -13.05 14.48
N ASP A 271 15.17 -12.63 15.50
CA ASP A 271 15.33 -13.07 16.89
C ASP A 271 14.58 -14.39 17.16
N GLU A 272 13.37 -14.56 16.63
CA GLU A 272 12.49 -15.71 16.91
C GLU A 272 12.42 -16.73 15.75
N GLY A 273 12.97 -16.38 14.58
CA GLY A 273 12.94 -17.21 13.37
C GLY A 273 11.65 -17.06 12.57
N THR A 274 11.52 -17.86 11.51
CA THR A 274 10.44 -17.76 10.52
C THR A 274 9.35 -18.83 10.73
N GLY A 275 9.06 -19.15 11.98
CA GLY A 275 8.01 -20.10 12.34
C GLY A 275 6.60 -19.52 12.13
N ASN A 276 5.60 -20.43 11.98
CA ASN A 276 4.21 -20.01 11.80
C ASN A 276 3.67 -19.12 12.93
N SER A 277 4.17 -19.32 14.18
CA SER A 277 3.79 -18.46 15.32
C SER A 277 4.25 -17.02 15.15
N VAL A 278 5.45 -16.81 14.57
CA VAL A 278 6.00 -15.50 14.29
C VAL A 278 5.24 -14.83 13.14
N TRP A 279 5.02 -15.55 12.06
CA TRP A 279 4.20 -15.05 10.95
C TRP A 279 2.76 -14.72 11.37
N LYS A 280 2.19 -15.42 12.33
CA LYS A 280 0.89 -15.04 12.93
C LYS A 280 0.94 -13.72 13.68
N GLN A 281 2.04 -13.39 14.35
CA GLN A 281 2.21 -12.08 14.99
C GLN A 281 2.29 -10.96 13.92
N ILE A 282 2.93 -11.26 12.77
CA ILE A 282 3.17 -10.30 11.69
C ILE A 282 1.93 -10.12 10.79
N LEU A 283 1.30 -11.23 10.39
CA LEU A 283 0.21 -11.26 9.40
C LEU A 283 -1.18 -11.47 10.01
N GLY A 284 -1.24 -11.60 11.34
CA GLY A 284 -2.49 -11.80 12.06
C GLY A 284 -2.96 -13.26 12.13
N ASN A 285 -4.07 -13.48 12.83
CA ASN A 285 -4.59 -14.82 13.13
C ASN A 285 -5.01 -15.64 11.90
N ASN A 286 -5.13 -15.02 10.75
CA ASN A 286 -5.45 -15.68 9.49
C ASN A 286 -4.27 -16.45 8.89
N PHE A 287 -3.05 -16.17 9.33
CA PHE A 287 -1.92 -16.99 8.92
C PHE A 287 -2.01 -18.40 9.55
N PRO A 288 -1.73 -19.49 8.81
CA PRO A 288 -1.87 -20.86 9.32
C PRO A 288 -1.06 -21.11 10.60
N SER A 289 -1.60 -21.90 11.51
CA SER A 289 -0.89 -22.25 12.75
C SER A 289 0.27 -23.25 12.54
N GLY A 290 0.39 -23.81 11.34
CA GLY A 290 1.27 -24.92 11.05
C GLY A 290 0.78 -26.24 11.70
N VAL A 291 1.15 -27.36 11.15
CA VAL A 291 1.03 -28.62 11.88
C VAL A 291 2.17 -28.62 12.90
N SER A 292 1.86 -28.80 14.19
CA SER A 292 2.86 -28.90 15.25
C SER A 292 3.84 -30.04 14.92
N SER A 293 4.89 -29.77 14.17
CA SER A 293 6.04 -30.68 14.11
C SER A 293 6.91 -30.37 15.32
N TYR A 294 6.83 -31.23 16.29
CA TYR A 294 7.83 -31.31 17.36
C TYR A 294 9.21 -31.44 16.72
N GLY A 295 10.01 -30.39 16.81
CA GLY A 295 11.41 -30.42 16.41
C GLY A 295 11.85 -29.20 15.60
N THR A 296 12.02 -28.06 16.23
CA THR A 296 12.88 -27.00 15.70
C THR A 296 14.33 -27.46 15.77
N THR A 297 14.90 -27.84 14.64
CA THR A 297 16.34 -28.12 14.55
C THR A 297 17.11 -26.80 14.46
N ALA A 298 18.32 -26.77 15.03
CA ALA A 298 19.20 -25.61 15.12
C ALA A 298 19.58 -24.97 13.76
N SER A 299 19.17 -25.56 12.62
CA SER A 299 19.36 -25.01 11.27
C SER A 299 18.44 -23.83 10.91
N ASP A 300 17.27 -23.70 11.58
CA ASP A 300 16.31 -22.67 11.23
C ASP A 300 16.73 -21.25 11.67
N LYS A 301 17.54 -21.17 12.73
CA LYS A 301 18.10 -19.88 13.19
C LYS A 301 19.17 -19.31 12.26
N SER A 302 19.86 -20.17 11.51
CA SER A 302 20.96 -19.73 10.64
C SER A 302 20.47 -19.04 9.38
N ILE A 303 19.30 -19.38 8.86
CA ILE A 303 18.77 -18.82 7.61
C ILE A 303 18.16 -17.43 7.88
N SER A 304 17.36 -17.29 8.94
CA SER A 304 16.80 -15.99 9.31
C SER A 304 17.89 -14.97 9.69
N GLN A 305 18.97 -15.42 10.34
CA GLN A 305 20.15 -14.58 10.58
C GLN A 305 20.90 -14.21 9.29
N GLN A 306 20.95 -15.12 8.31
CA GLN A 306 21.55 -14.87 7.02
C GLN A 306 20.76 -13.84 6.20
N TYR A 307 19.42 -13.86 6.25
CA TYR A 307 18.59 -12.86 5.58
C TYR A 307 18.67 -11.48 6.25
N ALA A 308 18.70 -11.43 7.57
CA ALA A 308 18.94 -10.18 8.31
C ALA A 308 20.33 -9.57 8.03
N LEU A 309 21.32 -10.42 7.66
CA LEU A 309 22.69 -10.02 7.35
C LEU A 309 22.94 -9.86 5.83
N SER A 310 22.08 -10.42 4.97
CA SER A 310 22.24 -10.42 3.51
C SER A 310 21.48 -9.30 2.79
N VAL A 311 20.99 -8.30 3.49
CA VAL A 311 20.57 -7.04 2.86
C VAL A 311 21.81 -6.48 2.15
N PRO A 312 21.86 -6.51 0.79
CA PRO A 312 23.11 -6.20 0.09
C PRO A 312 23.49 -4.75 0.33
N HIS A 313 24.62 -4.53 0.95
CA HIS A 313 25.57 -3.43 0.79
C HIS A 313 25.09 -1.99 0.62
N ARG A 314 23.86 -1.68 0.92
CA ARG A 314 23.49 -0.34 1.33
C ARG A 314 23.33 -0.39 2.84
N GLN A 315 24.44 -0.30 3.55
CA GLN A 315 24.35 0.07 4.95
C GLN A 315 23.68 1.44 4.97
N PRO A 316 22.45 1.56 5.53
CA PRO A 316 21.89 2.86 5.81
C PRO A 316 22.84 3.51 6.80
N LEU A 317 23.47 4.59 6.40
CA LEU A 317 24.04 5.53 7.35
C LEU A 317 22.84 5.97 8.23
N GLY A 318 22.72 5.42 9.43
CA GLY A 318 21.79 5.93 10.42
C GLY A 318 20.61 5.08 10.85
N PHE A 319 20.31 3.92 10.23
CA PHE A 319 19.33 2.98 10.81
C PHE A 319 20.03 1.72 11.31
N PRO A 320 20.55 1.73 12.55
CA PRO A 320 21.01 0.50 13.13
C PRO A 320 19.78 -0.29 13.59
N MET A 321 19.42 -1.37 12.89
CA MET A 321 18.63 -2.44 13.52
C MET A 321 19.26 -2.89 14.85
N GLN A 322 20.53 -2.54 15.08
CA GLN A 322 21.28 -2.81 16.31
C GLN A 322 21.11 -1.75 17.42
N ALA A 323 20.66 -0.53 17.13
CA ALA A 323 20.58 0.54 18.12
C ALA A 323 19.35 0.47 19.04
N ARG A 324 18.37 -0.40 18.75
CA ARG A 324 17.17 -0.57 19.58
C ARG A 324 17.15 -1.87 20.39
N LYS A 325 18.29 -2.47 20.68
CA LYS A 325 18.32 -3.46 21.77
C LYS A 325 18.08 -2.71 23.08
N PRO A 326 17.08 -3.09 23.89
CA PRO A 326 16.73 -2.38 25.14
C PRO A 326 17.85 -2.28 26.18
N ASN A 327 19.02 -2.89 25.92
CA ASN A 327 20.19 -2.91 26.79
C ASN A 327 21.48 -2.43 26.12
N ALA A 328 21.41 -1.71 24.99
CA ALA A 328 22.61 -1.12 24.40
C ALA A 328 22.95 0.18 25.13
N THR A 329 24.02 0.17 25.91
CA THR A 329 24.60 1.38 26.50
C THR A 329 25.50 2.03 25.46
N ILE A 330 25.11 3.20 24.96
CA ILE A 330 25.97 4.02 24.10
C ILE A 330 26.81 4.90 25.02
N THR A 331 28.12 4.67 25.09
CA THR A 331 29.05 5.60 25.69
C THR A 331 29.59 6.51 24.60
N ALA A 332 29.20 7.77 24.65
CA ALA A 332 29.77 8.80 23.78
C ALA A 332 30.54 9.83 24.63
N THR A 333 31.61 10.35 24.08
CA THR A 333 32.39 11.39 24.68
C THR A 333 32.29 12.66 23.85
N VAL A 334 32.13 13.81 24.50
CA VAL A 334 32.07 15.12 23.85
C VAL A 334 33.35 15.88 24.14
N LYS A 335 33.98 16.41 23.11
CA LYS A 335 35.05 17.38 23.21
C LYS A 335 34.42 18.78 23.22
N LEU A 336 34.52 19.47 24.36
CA LEU A 336 34.04 20.83 24.48
C LEU A 336 34.92 21.82 23.71
N PRO A 337 34.42 23.03 23.40
CA PRO A 337 35.24 24.08 22.77
C PRO A 337 36.48 24.46 23.55
N SER A 338 36.51 24.20 24.86
CA SER A 338 37.67 24.36 25.74
C SER A 338 38.77 23.30 25.55
N GLY A 339 38.48 22.22 24.77
CA GLY A 339 39.37 21.07 24.61
C GLY A 339 39.15 19.97 25.65
N GLU A 340 38.31 20.17 26.65
CA GLU A 340 37.97 19.19 27.67
C GLU A 340 37.12 18.07 27.13
N MET A 341 37.37 16.82 27.52
CA MET A 341 36.60 15.63 27.17
C MET A 341 35.60 15.30 28.26
N ARG A 342 34.32 15.19 27.93
CA ARG A 342 33.24 14.87 28.87
C ARG A 342 32.43 13.70 28.39
N ALA A 343 32.16 12.72 29.25
CA ALA A 343 31.25 11.62 28.93
C ALA A 343 29.80 12.15 28.83
N LEU A 344 29.07 11.68 27.80
CA LEU A 344 27.63 11.92 27.68
C LEU A 344 26.90 10.85 28.48
N GLU A 345 26.13 11.29 29.45
CA GLU A 345 25.21 10.44 30.20
C GLU A 345 23.83 10.39 29.49
N ASN A 346 23.09 9.32 29.70
CA ASN A 346 21.82 9.01 28.98
C ASN A 346 20.62 9.93 29.29
N ASP A 347 20.82 11.02 30.01
CA ASP A 347 19.78 11.90 30.57
C ASP A 347 19.53 13.21 29.80
N GLY A 348 20.07 13.34 28.58
CA GLY A 348 19.76 14.46 27.71
C GLY A 348 20.53 15.75 28.00
N ALA A 349 21.79 15.67 28.33
CA ALA A 349 22.65 16.83 28.58
C ALA A 349 22.76 17.77 27.35
N LEU A 350 22.59 19.10 27.60
CA LEU A 350 22.78 20.11 26.57
C LEU A 350 24.26 20.22 26.20
N ILE A 351 24.59 20.02 24.94
CA ILE A 351 25.93 20.13 24.39
C ILE A 351 26.16 21.57 23.93
N PRO A 352 27.20 22.28 24.41
CA PRO A 352 27.51 23.62 23.96
C PRO A 352 27.79 23.69 22.46
N LYS A 353 27.34 24.74 21.77
CA LYS A 353 27.62 24.98 20.36
C LYS A 353 29.12 25.01 20.09
N GLY A 354 29.58 24.22 19.12
CA GLY A 354 31.00 24.07 18.76
C GLY A 354 31.68 22.88 19.42
N SER A 355 30.97 22.02 20.15
CA SER A 355 31.47 20.73 20.63
C SER A 355 31.49 19.67 19.52
N THR A 356 32.39 18.71 19.65
CA THR A 356 32.48 17.55 18.74
C THR A 356 32.20 16.26 19.48
N ILE A 357 31.32 15.40 18.97
CA ILE A 357 31.09 14.06 19.51
C ILE A 357 32.21 13.16 18.99
N VAL A 358 32.88 12.42 19.87
CA VAL A 358 33.99 11.52 19.56
C VAL A 358 33.59 10.08 19.86
#